data_6a8ec3d29016edc3e3f3ad691a0ab8a3
#
_entry.id   6a8ec3d29016edc3e3f3ad691a0ab8a3
#
_cell.length_a   1.000
_cell.length_b   1.000
_cell.length_c   1.000
_cell.angle_alpha   90.00
_cell.angle_beta   90.00
_cell.angle_gamma   90.00
#
_symmetry.space_group_name_H-M   'P 1'
#
loop_
_entity.id
_entity.type
_entity.pdbx_description
1 polymer ?
#
loop_
_entity_poly.entity_id
_entity_poly.type
_entity_poly.pdbx_seq_one_letter_code
_entity_poly.pdbx_strand_id
1 'polypeptide(L)'
;MRFNDFVFETNPLYIEVIASRDVKVNSIYGKNSIANDICQEPIIVKGKGVLYGDDAQEKCNMMSKLLRQGLQGELHCPSLYPIKAIFTLFKYNANAQKGGIEYEFEFTQVCGEDLQNLSLDYTYAVLGENAFDIAKRTNICIDDIMNLNDFESPFSIEENERVNLK
;
A
#
# COMPACT_ATOMS: atom_id res chain seq x y z
N MET A 1 6.98 -1.90 -3.10
CA MET A 1 5.52 -1.72 -3.19
C MET A 1 4.91 -2.79 -4.09
N ARG A 2 3.77 -3.38 -3.72
CA ARG A 2 3.07 -4.41 -4.50
C ARG A 2 1.55 -4.16 -4.46
N PHE A 3 0.87 -4.41 -5.57
CA PHE A 3 -0.58 -4.47 -5.64
C PHE A 3 -1.01 -5.75 -6.38
N ASN A 4 -1.61 -6.69 -5.65
CA ASN A 4 -1.85 -8.06 -6.12
C ASN A 4 -0.55 -8.68 -6.68
N ASP A 5 -0.58 -9.15 -7.93
CA ASP A 5 0.56 -9.75 -8.63
C ASP A 5 1.51 -8.71 -9.25
N PHE A 6 1.14 -7.43 -9.21
CA PHE A 6 1.96 -6.36 -9.76
C PHE A 6 2.95 -5.85 -8.71
N VAL A 7 4.23 -6.11 -8.91
CA VAL A 7 5.34 -5.61 -8.08
C VAL A 7 5.98 -4.41 -8.77
N PHE A 8 6.12 -3.30 -8.01
CA PHE A 8 6.86 -2.14 -8.48
C PHE A 8 8.36 -2.48 -8.37
N GLU A 9 9.10 -2.51 -9.49
CA GLU A 9 10.54 -2.81 -9.51
C GLU A 9 11.35 -1.83 -8.67
N THR A 10 10.97 -0.55 -8.74
CA THR A 10 11.47 0.49 -7.85
C THR A 10 10.30 1.07 -7.08
N ASN A 11 10.48 1.27 -5.79
CA ASN A 11 9.46 1.96 -5.01
C ASN A 11 9.24 3.37 -5.60
N PRO A 12 8.00 3.86 -5.60
CA PRO A 12 7.71 5.23 -6.01
C PRO A 12 8.60 6.24 -5.28
N LEU A 13 8.99 7.32 -5.95
CA LEU A 13 9.82 8.38 -5.36
C LEU A 13 9.13 9.09 -4.20
N TYR A 14 7.81 9.12 -4.24
CA TYR A 14 6.97 9.75 -3.22
C TYR A 14 5.73 8.92 -3.00
N ILE A 15 5.42 8.65 -1.73
CA ILE A 15 4.20 7.98 -1.28
C ILE A 15 3.58 8.85 -0.19
N GLU A 16 2.31 9.16 -0.31
CA GLU A 16 1.51 9.89 0.66
C GLU A 16 0.35 9.02 1.11
N VAL A 17 0.21 8.86 2.41
CA VAL A 17 -0.91 8.13 3.03
C VAL A 17 -1.82 9.16 3.70
N ILE A 18 -3.06 9.21 3.28
CA ILE A 18 -4.07 10.13 3.81
C ILE A 18 -5.09 9.32 4.59
N ALA A 19 -5.16 9.54 5.90
CA ALA A 19 -6.19 9.00 6.78
C ALA A 19 -6.99 10.16 7.36
N SER A 20 -8.31 10.12 7.22
CA SER A 20 -9.21 11.18 7.67
C SER A 20 -10.43 10.60 8.38
N ARG A 21 -11.12 11.48 9.12
CA ARG A 21 -12.41 11.18 9.76
C ARG A 21 -13.42 12.26 9.37
N ASP A 22 -14.65 11.85 9.12
CA ASP A 22 -15.76 12.80 8.96
C ASP A 22 -16.22 13.25 10.35
N VAL A 23 -16.12 14.56 10.60
CA VAL A 23 -16.45 15.19 11.89
C VAL A 23 -17.43 16.32 11.66
N LYS A 24 -18.63 16.21 12.24
CA LYS A 24 -19.63 17.28 12.22
C LYS A 24 -19.45 18.23 13.39
N VAL A 25 -19.18 19.49 13.10
CA VAL A 25 -19.09 20.54 14.12
C VAL A 25 -20.43 21.27 14.23
N ASN A 26 -21.04 21.21 15.43
CA ASN A 26 -22.26 21.93 15.75
C ASN A 26 -21.92 23.18 16.61
N SER A 27 -22.16 24.35 16.06
CA SER A 27 -21.98 25.62 16.78
C SER A 27 -23.24 25.96 17.58
N ILE A 28 -23.09 26.19 18.87
CA ILE A 28 -24.19 26.59 19.76
C ILE A 28 -23.98 28.06 20.13
N TYR A 29 -24.98 28.90 19.88
CA TYR A 29 -24.89 30.32 20.21
C TYR A 29 -24.61 30.53 21.73
N GLY A 30 -23.56 31.27 22.03
CA GLY A 30 -23.13 31.55 23.41
C GLY A 30 -22.47 30.41 24.16
N LYS A 31 -22.11 29.29 23.48
CA LYS A 31 -21.38 28.14 24.03
C LYS A 31 -20.28 27.69 23.10
N ASN A 32 -19.40 26.82 23.62
CA ASN A 32 -18.37 26.19 22.79
C ASN A 32 -19.00 25.25 21.76
N SER A 33 -18.42 25.21 20.55
CA SER A 33 -18.81 24.26 19.51
C SER A 33 -18.52 22.82 19.96
N ILE A 34 -19.42 21.91 19.61
CA ILE A 34 -19.29 20.48 19.89
C ILE A 34 -18.95 19.78 18.56
N ALA A 35 -17.86 19.03 18.55
CA ALA A 35 -17.47 18.18 17.44
C ALA A 35 -17.97 16.75 17.71
N ASN A 36 -18.75 16.21 16.77
CA ASN A 36 -19.21 14.81 16.79
C ASN A 36 -18.50 14.04 15.69
N ASP A 37 -17.84 12.97 16.05
CA ASP A 37 -17.24 12.02 15.12
C ASP A 37 -18.35 11.20 14.44
N ILE A 38 -18.36 11.17 13.12
CA ILE A 38 -19.36 10.46 12.33
C ILE A 38 -18.84 9.11 11.88
N CYS A 39 -17.70 9.09 11.16
CA CYS A 39 -17.09 7.85 10.67
C CYS A 39 -15.61 8.04 10.32
N GLN A 40 -14.91 6.94 10.22
CA GLN A 40 -13.58 6.90 9.63
C GLN A 40 -13.72 6.84 8.12
N GLU A 41 -13.02 7.73 7.42
CA GLU A 41 -12.95 7.68 5.96
C GLU A 41 -11.93 6.63 5.48
N PRO A 42 -12.12 6.09 4.26
CA PRO A 42 -11.14 5.18 3.67
C PRO A 42 -9.74 5.80 3.59
N ILE A 43 -8.71 5.02 3.88
CA ILE A 43 -7.33 5.45 3.66
C ILE A 43 -7.11 5.62 2.16
N ILE A 44 -6.51 6.75 1.77
CA ILE A 44 -6.11 7.02 0.40
C ILE A 44 -4.58 7.01 0.33
N VAL A 45 -4.03 6.21 -0.57
CA VAL A 45 -2.59 6.13 -0.82
C VAL A 45 -2.31 6.72 -2.20
N LYS A 46 -1.57 7.83 -2.23
CA LYS A 46 -1.14 8.51 -3.45
C LYS A 46 0.36 8.38 -3.61
N GLY A 47 0.81 8.35 -4.84
CA GLY A 47 2.24 8.35 -5.08
C GLY A 47 2.62 8.81 -6.47
N LYS A 48 3.92 9.10 -6.60
CA LYS A 48 4.55 9.53 -7.85
C LYS A 48 5.85 8.78 -8.04
N GLY A 49 6.14 8.43 -9.28
CA GLY A 49 7.37 7.76 -9.63
C GLY A 49 7.76 7.97 -11.08
N VAL A 50 8.85 7.35 -11.46
CA VAL A 50 9.35 7.35 -12.84
C VAL A 50 9.66 5.91 -13.23
N LEU A 51 9.12 5.47 -14.34
CA LEU A 51 9.44 4.19 -14.96
C LEU A 51 10.56 4.41 -15.98
N TYR A 52 11.64 3.65 -15.83
CA TYR A 52 12.80 3.68 -16.72
C TYR A 52 12.84 2.41 -17.56
N GLY A 53 13.59 2.47 -18.66
CA GLY A 53 13.82 1.34 -19.56
C GLY A 53 12.88 1.30 -20.75
N ASP A 54 13.21 0.40 -21.70
CA ASP A 54 12.46 0.25 -22.96
C ASP A 54 11.06 -0.34 -22.75
N ASP A 55 10.84 -1.00 -21.61
CA ASP A 55 9.57 -1.61 -21.18
C ASP A 55 8.67 -0.68 -20.35
N ALA A 56 9.10 0.58 -20.10
CA ALA A 56 8.34 1.56 -19.31
C ALA A 56 6.90 1.76 -19.86
N GLN A 57 6.75 1.79 -21.19
CA GLN A 57 5.43 1.92 -21.82
C GLN A 57 4.55 0.69 -21.60
N GLU A 58 5.12 -0.51 -21.62
CA GLU A 58 4.37 -1.75 -21.35
C GLU A 58 3.89 -1.80 -19.90
N LYS A 59 4.72 -1.36 -18.95
CA LYS A 59 4.34 -1.22 -17.54
C LYS A 59 3.20 -0.22 -17.36
N CYS A 60 3.24 0.94 -18.02
CA CYS A 60 2.12 1.88 -18.03
C CYS A 60 0.83 1.27 -18.55
N ASN A 61 0.92 0.51 -19.63
CA ASN A 61 -0.23 -0.18 -20.22
C ASN A 61 -0.79 -1.24 -19.25
N MET A 62 0.09 -1.99 -18.56
CA MET A 62 -0.30 -2.96 -17.55
C MET A 62 -1.02 -2.29 -16.37
N MET A 63 -0.48 -1.20 -15.82
CA MET A 63 -1.12 -0.43 -14.76
C MET A 63 -2.48 0.13 -15.21
N SER A 64 -2.56 0.66 -16.43
CA SER A 64 -3.82 1.15 -16.99
C SER A 64 -4.86 0.02 -17.16
N LYS A 65 -4.42 -1.19 -17.48
CA LYS A 65 -5.29 -2.37 -17.55
C LYS A 65 -5.79 -2.78 -16.17
N LEU A 66 -4.93 -2.80 -15.16
CA LEU A 66 -5.31 -3.07 -13.76
C LEU A 66 -6.35 -2.07 -13.26
N LEU A 67 -6.15 -0.78 -13.52
CA LEU A 67 -7.13 0.27 -13.19
C LEU A 67 -8.50 -0.02 -13.81
N ARG A 68 -8.53 -0.34 -15.11
CA ARG A 68 -9.79 -0.59 -15.84
C ARG A 68 -10.52 -1.85 -15.38
N GLN A 69 -9.82 -2.81 -14.84
CA GLN A 69 -10.43 -4.02 -14.28
C GLN A 69 -11.24 -3.71 -13.01
N GLY A 70 -10.89 -2.64 -12.28
CA GLY A 70 -11.62 -2.20 -11.08
C GLY A 70 -11.66 -3.24 -9.96
N LEU A 71 -10.71 -4.18 -9.97
CA LEU A 71 -10.66 -5.25 -8.99
C LEU A 71 -10.14 -4.73 -7.65
N GLN A 72 -10.74 -5.24 -6.58
CA GLN A 72 -10.18 -5.10 -5.24
C GLN A 72 -8.94 -5.97 -5.12
N GLY A 73 -7.93 -5.43 -4.46
CA GLY A 73 -6.67 -6.11 -4.29
C GLY A 73 -5.95 -5.72 -3.01
N GLU A 74 -4.91 -6.47 -2.69
CA GLU A 74 -4.04 -6.16 -1.57
C GLU A 74 -2.97 -5.19 -1.99
N LEU A 75 -2.87 -4.09 -1.26
CA LEU A 75 -1.85 -3.09 -1.39
C LEU A 75 -0.85 -3.21 -0.24
N HIS A 76 0.40 -3.49 -0.60
CA HIS A 76 1.55 -3.43 0.29
C HIS A 76 2.38 -2.22 -0.09
N CYS A 77 2.43 -1.23 0.78
CA CYS A 77 3.30 -0.07 0.59
C CYS A 77 4.20 0.14 1.79
N PRO A 78 5.35 0.81 1.58
CA PRO A 78 6.26 1.19 2.65
C PRO A 78 5.52 1.94 3.75
N SER A 79 5.89 1.66 5.01
CA SER A 79 5.39 2.37 6.20
C SER A 79 3.87 2.27 6.46
N LEU A 80 3.17 1.36 5.78
CA LEU A 80 1.75 1.09 5.99
C LEU A 80 1.51 -0.41 6.10
N TYR A 81 0.67 -0.83 7.06
CA TYR A 81 0.18 -2.21 7.10
C TYR A 81 -0.57 -2.56 5.81
N PRO A 82 -0.60 -3.85 5.41
CA PRO A 82 -1.32 -4.26 4.22
C PRO A 82 -2.80 -3.87 4.27
N ILE A 83 -3.29 -3.24 3.23
CA ILE A 83 -4.70 -2.84 3.11
C ILE A 83 -5.33 -3.44 1.87
N LYS A 84 -6.62 -3.74 1.97
CA LYS A 84 -7.42 -4.07 0.81
C LYS A 84 -7.84 -2.77 0.13
N ALA A 85 -7.48 -2.60 -1.13
CA ALA A 85 -7.67 -1.34 -1.85
C ALA A 85 -8.18 -1.54 -3.27
N ILE A 86 -8.71 -0.48 -3.84
CA ILE A 86 -9.05 -0.36 -5.25
C ILE A 86 -8.11 0.66 -5.87
N PHE A 87 -7.60 0.36 -7.05
CA PHE A 87 -6.81 1.28 -7.85
C PHE A 87 -7.75 2.32 -8.49
N THR A 88 -7.70 3.58 -8.04
CA THR A 88 -8.68 4.61 -8.39
C THR A 88 -8.20 5.61 -9.41
N LEU A 89 -6.89 5.89 -9.45
CA LEU A 89 -6.33 6.85 -10.40
C LEU A 89 -4.96 6.40 -10.89
N PHE A 90 -4.74 6.55 -12.20
CA PHE A 90 -3.42 6.43 -12.82
C PHE A 90 -3.26 7.49 -13.91
N LYS A 91 -2.21 8.29 -13.77
CA LYS A 91 -1.81 9.29 -14.77
C LYS A 91 -0.35 9.06 -15.12
N TYR A 92 0.00 9.22 -16.38
CA TYR A 92 1.40 9.19 -16.80
C TYR A 92 1.65 10.17 -17.94
N ASN A 93 2.88 10.63 -18.04
CA ASN A 93 3.32 11.60 -19.03
C ASN A 93 4.29 10.90 -19.98
N ALA A 94 3.82 10.61 -21.18
CA ALA A 94 4.60 9.92 -22.22
C ALA A 94 5.55 10.90 -22.94
N ASN A 95 6.46 11.56 -22.19
CA ASN A 95 7.48 12.40 -22.81
C ASN A 95 8.73 11.57 -23.15
N ALA A 96 8.80 11.10 -24.39
CA ALA A 96 9.88 10.28 -24.92
C ALA A 96 11.29 10.94 -24.85
N GLN A 97 11.39 12.24 -24.55
CA GLN A 97 12.65 12.97 -24.56
C GLN A 97 13.48 12.87 -23.26
N LYS A 98 12.92 12.34 -22.17
CA LYS A 98 13.59 12.33 -20.84
C LYS A 98 14.06 10.97 -20.37
N GLY A 99 14.02 9.93 -21.18
CA GLY A 99 14.50 8.59 -20.81
C GLY A 99 13.70 7.89 -19.71
N GLY A 100 12.51 8.42 -19.34
CA GLY A 100 11.62 7.82 -18.34
C GLY A 100 10.20 8.38 -18.45
N ILE A 101 9.22 7.60 -17.99
CA ILE A 101 7.81 7.97 -17.95
C ILE A 101 7.45 8.33 -16.51
N GLU A 102 7.14 9.60 -16.27
CA GLU A 102 6.62 10.05 -14.99
C GLU A 102 5.18 9.57 -14.82
N TYR A 103 4.85 9.01 -13.65
CA TYR A 103 3.50 8.56 -13.34
C TYR A 103 3.04 8.99 -11.96
N GLU A 104 1.73 9.12 -11.81
CA GLU A 104 1.02 9.35 -10.55
C GLU A 104 -0.07 8.28 -10.39
N PHE A 105 -0.28 7.84 -9.16
CA PHE A 105 -1.32 6.85 -8.85
C PHE A 105 -2.05 7.18 -7.56
N GLU A 106 -3.24 6.60 -7.44
CA GLU A 106 -4.04 6.66 -6.21
C GLU A 106 -4.73 5.31 -6.00
N PHE A 107 -4.67 4.83 -4.76
CA PHE A 107 -5.41 3.69 -4.25
C PHE A 107 -6.34 4.15 -3.13
N THR A 108 -7.55 3.61 -3.09
CA THR A 108 -8.51 3.87 -2.02
C THR A 108 -8.81 2.58 -1.29
N GLN A 109 -8.68 2.60 0.05
CA GLN A 109 -8.97 1.46 0.90
C GLN A 109 -10.44 1.03 0.75
N VAL A 110 -10.66 -0.28 0.73
CA VAL A 110 -12.01 -0.87 0.85
C VAL A 110 -12.28 -1.06 2.34
N CYS A 111 -13.18 -0.25 2.89
CA CYS A 111 -13.59 -0.37 4.29
C CYS A 111 -14.42 -1.63 4.52
N GLY A 112 -14.23 -2.30 5.67
CA GLY A 112 -15.08 -3.42 6.08
C GLY A 112 -14.40 -4.61 6.76
N GLU A 113 -13.09 -4.64 6.85
CA GLU A 113 -12.40 -5.69 7.63
C GLU A 113 -11.52 -5.01 8.68
N ASP A 114 -11.94 -5.09 9.95
CA ASP A 114 -11.07 -4.82 11.10
C ASP A 114 -10.01 -5.94 11.13
N LEU A 115 -8.83 -5.66 10.59
CA LEU A 115 -7.69 -6.56 10.72
C LEU A 115 -7.31 -6.59 12.21
N GLN A 116 -7.60 -7.69 12.87
CA GLN A 116 -7.17 -7.90 14.25
C GLN A 116 -5.64 -7.98 14.24
N ASN A 117 -4.99 -7.03 14.92
CA ASN A 117 -3.56 -7.10 15.18
C ASN A 117 -3.27 -8.34 16.02
N LEU A 118 -2.77 -9.39 15.39
CA LEU A 118 -2.21 -10.55 16.08
C LEU A 118 -0.91 -10.07 16.76
N SER A 119 -0.94 -9.98 18.07
CA SER A 119 0.23 -9.60 18.87
C SER A 119 1.20 -10.78 18.99
N LEU A 120 1.77 -11.19 17.87
CA LEU A 120 2.82 -12.21 17.80
C LEU A 120 4.20 -11.55 17.84
N ASP A 121 5.13 -12.14 18.54
CA ASP A 121 6.52 -11.67 18.60
C ASP A 121 7.34 -12.19 17.41
N TYR A 122 7.00 -13.36 16.90
CA TYR A 122 7.61 -13.98 15.73
C TYR A 122 6.64 -14.97 15.06
N THR A 123 6.98 -15.38 13.87
CA THR A 123 6.30 -16.44 13.12
C THR A 123 7.32 -17.28 12.36
N TYR A 124 6.88 -18.42 11.82
CA TYR A 124 7.69 -19.23 10.90
C TYR A 124 7.10 -19.11 9.49
N ALA A 125 7.99 -18.97 8.50
CA ALA A 125 7.58 -18.95 7.11
C ALA A 125 7.11 -20.34 6.65
N VAL A 126 6.02 -20.38 5.90
CA VAL A 126 5.48 -21.61 5.31
C VAL A 126 6.03 -21.76 3.91
N LEU A 127 6.05 -23.00 3.40
CA LEU A 127 6.54 -23.31 2.06
C LEU A 127 5.95 -22.37 0.99
N GLY A 128 6.82 -21.66 0.28
CA GLY A 128 6.46 -20.72 -0.79
C GLY A 128 5.96 -19.36 -0.31
N GLU A 129 5.96 -19.11 1.01
CA GLU A 129 5.58 -17.81 1.60
C GLU A 129 6.73 -16.81 1.46
N ASN A 130 6.41 -15.56 1.16
CA ASN A 130 7.35 -14.44 1.08
C ASN A 130 6.97 -13.35 2.11
N ALA A 131 7.79 -12.29 2.24
CA ALA A 131 7.54 -11.24 3.22
C ALA A 131 6.16 -10.56 3.05
N PHE A 132 5.64 -10.44 1.82
CA PHE A 132 4.30 -9.88 1.61
C PHE A 132 3.20 -10.79 2.15
N ASP A 133 3.35 -12.11 2.01
CA ASP A 133 2.38 -13.08 2.52
C ASP A 133 2.37 -13.09 4.05
N ILE A 134 3.56 -12.98 4.67
CA ILE A 134 3.70 -12.86 6.13
C ILE A 134 3.09 -11.54 6.61
N ALA A 135 3.41 -10.41 5.96
CA ALA A 135 2.84 -9.10 6.27
C ALA A 135 1.31 -9.13 6.24
N LYS A 136 0.73 -9.78 5.23
CA LYS A 136 -0.70 -9.97 5.08
C LYS A 136 -1.34 -10.74 6.25
N ARG A 137 -0.81 -11.93 6.60
CA ARG A 137 -1.42 -12.77 7.64
C ARG A 137 -1.16 -12.27 9.05
N THR A 138 -0.09 -11.47 9.26
CA THR A 138 0.25 -10.91 10.58
C THR A 138 -0.23 -9.48 10.75
N ASN A 139 -0.68 -8.83 9.68
CA ASN A 139 -1.06 -7.42 9.63
C ASN A 139 0.04 -6.47 10.11
N ILE A 140 1.28 -6.78 9.76
CA ILE A 140 2.46 -5.96 10.08
C ILE A 140 2.98 -5.34 8.81
N CYS A 141 3.52 -4.11 8.91
CA CYS A 141 4.12 -3.44 7.78
C CYS A 141 5.30 -4.25 7.23
N ILE A 142 5.40 -4.35 5.91
CA ILE A 142 6.49 -5.09 5.27
C ILE A 142 7.86 -4.50 5.61
N ASP A 143 7.97 -3.18 5.74
CA ASP A 143 9.22 -2.52 6.10
C ASP A 143 9.68 -2.92 7.51
N ASP A 144 8.75 -3.08 8.44
CA ASP A 144 9.07 -3.53 9.80
C ASP A 144 9.60 -4.97 9.77
N ILE A 145 8.95 -5.87 9.00
CA ILE A 145 9.40 -7.24 8.83
C ILE A 145 10.80 -7.28 8.21
N MET A 146 11.02 -6.51 7.14
CA MET A 146 12.30 -6.46 6.45
C MET A 146 13.43 -5.95 7.36
N ASN A 147 13.18 -4.87 8.10
CA ASN A 147 14.17 -4.24 8.97
C ASN A 147 14.47 -5.08 10.22
N LEU A 148 13.45 -5.73 10.81
CA LEU A 148 13.63 -6.56 12.01
C LEU A 148 14.43 -7.85 11.75
N ASN A 149 14.47 -8.29 10.50
CA ASN A 149 15.10 -9.55 10.12
C ASN A 149 16.30 -9.36 9.16
N ASP A 150 16.66 -8.12 8.84
CA ASP A 150 17.77 -7.78 7.92
C ASP A 150 17.62 -8.46 6.54
N PHE A 151 16.40 -8.63 6.04
CA PHE A 151 16.19 -9.25 4.74
C PHE A 151 16.58 -8.31 3.59
N GLU A 152 17.40 -8.79 2.66
CA GLU A 152 17.80 -8.01 1.47
C GLU A 152 16.69 -7.91 0.43
N SER A 153 15.79 -8.90 0.38
CA SER A 153 14.66 -8.94 -0.56
C SER A 153 13.44 -9.56 0.10
N PRO A 154 12.22 -9.08 -0.22
CA PRO A 154 10.99 -9.70 0.25
C PRO A 154 10.81 -11.17 -0.14
N PHE A 155 11.58 -11.65 -1.12
CA PHE A 155 11.50 -13.00 -1.67
C PHE A 155 12.67 -13.91 -1.20
N SER A 156 13.53 -13.42 -0.29
CA SER A 156 14.70 -14.17 0.21
C SER A 156 14.38 -15.10 1.39
N ILE A 157 13.14 -15.18 1.81
CA ILE A 157 12.70 -15.96 2.99
C ILE A 157 12.67 -17.44 2.63
N GLU A 158 13.30 -18.28 3.47
CA GLU A 158 13.31 -19.72 3.34
C GLU A 158 12.17 -20.41 4.11
N GLU A 159 11.82 -21.60 3.70
CA GLU A 159 10.81 -22.41 4.40
C GLU A 159 11.24 -22.71 5.85
N ASN A 160 10.33 -22.57 6.80
CA ASN A 160 10.55 -22.71 8.23
C ASN A 160 11.54 -21.70 8.84
N GLU A 161 11.89 -20.64 8.11
CA GLU A 161 12.66 -19.55 8.65
C GLU A 161 11.85 -18.80 9.71
N ARG A 162 12.51 -18.47 10.84
CA ARG A 162 11.91 -17.67 11.89
C ARG A 162 11.92 -16.20 11.51
N VAL A 163 10.74 -15.60 11.42
CA VAL A 163 10.55 -14.19 11.11
C VAL A 163 10.10 -13.44 12.35
N ASN A 164 10.91 -12.49 12.82
CA ASN A 164 10.58 -11.63 13.94
C ASN A 164 9.55 -10.58 13.50
N LEU A 165 8.60 -10.28 14.39
CA LEU A 165 7.48 -9.37 14.12
C LEU A 165 7.48 -8.16 15.06
N LYS A 166 8.35 -8.19 16.09
CA LYS A 166 8.61 -7.11 17.05
C LYS A 166 10.09 -7.07 17.40
#